data_0a556f097bfd6cb1a5020e11e9522961
#
_entry.id   0a556f097bfd6cb1a5020e11e9522961
#
_cell.length_a   1.000
_cell.length_b   1.000
_cell.length_c   1.000
_cell.angle_alpha   90.00
_cell.angle_beta   90.00
_cell.angle_gamma   90.00
#
_symmetry.space_group_name_H-M   'P 1'
#
loop_
_entity.id
_entity.type
_entity.pdbx_description
1 polymer ?
#
loop_
_entity_poly.entity_id
_entity_poly.type
_entity_poly.pdbx_seq_one_letter_code
_entity_poly.pdbx_strand_id
1 'polypeptide(L)'
;MDTLEERLAWLDQVREEVLEPERPIVDPHHHLWPGKLHYLLDDFWKDTDDGHNITKTVFIECSQEYLPDGDESLRPIGETIFVRNIALEAKKEPDKAQICGIVGHADLLSKNVPLILEKHLEEGQGLFKGIRHAGGWDHHDEIGNSHHNPQKNLYLSDEFSEGLNELEKKALSFEAWQYHHQIDQVTLLAKEHPNLKIVLNHFSGPIGCLLYTSPSPRDGQI
;
A
#
# COMPACT_ATOMS: atom_id res chain seq x y z
N MET A 1 10.09 19.72 -18.64
CA MET A 1 9.62 19.20 -17.33
C MET A 1 9.48 20.42 -16.43
N ASP A 2 8.27 20.68 -15.99
CA ASP A 2 7.99 21.82 -15.14
C ASP A 2 8.72 21.65 -13.81
N THR A 3 9.24 22.75 -13.29
CA THR A 3 9.87 22.75 -11.97
C THR A 3 8.82 22.45 -10.88
N LEU A 4 9.24 22.05 -9.70
CA LEU A 4 8.33 21.88 -8.56
C LEU A 4 7.57 23.18 -8.26
N GLU A 5 8.24 24.33 -8.40
CA GLU A 5 7.66 25.66 -8.18
C GLU A 5 6.55 25.97 -9.19
N GLU A 6 6.75 25.67 -10.48
CA GLU A 6 5.72 25.82 -11.53
C GLU A 6 4.52 24.91 -11.27
N ARG A 7 4.75 23.68 -10.80
CA ARG A 7 3.71 22.76 -10.42
C ARG A 7 2.88 23.25 -9.23
N LEU A 8 3.53 23.72 -8.18
CA LEU A 8 2.85 24.28 -7.00
C LEU A 8 2.04 25.51 -7.37
N ALA A 9 2.61 26.42 -8.19
CA ALA A 9 1.91 27.60 -8.69
C ALA A 9 0.70 27.23 -9.56
N TRP A 10 0.77 26.13 -10.32
CA TRP A 10 -0.37 25.64 -11.09
C TRP A 10 -1.48 25.06 -10.19
N LEU A 11 -1.13 24.29 -9.17
CA LEU A 11 -2.09 23.74 -8.20
C LEU A 11 -2.78 24.84 -7.40
N ASP A 12 -2.08 25.93 -7.05
CA ASP A 12 -2.60 27.07 -6.28
C ASP A 12 -3.63 27.93 -7.04
N GLN A 13 -3.80 27.70 -8.35
CA GLN A 13 -4.78 28.44 -9.16
C GLN A 13 -6.23 28.10 -8.81
N VAL A 14 -6.48 26.93 -8.22
CA VAL A 14 -7.82 26.48 -7.83
C VAL A 14 -7.79 26.13 -6.35
N ARG A 15 -8.51 26.89 -5.55
CA ARG A 15 -8.73 26.60 -4.12
C ARG A 15 -10.20 26.32 -3.92
N GLU A 16 -10.51 25.10 -3.53
CA GLU A 16 -11.88 24.69 -3.22
C GLU A 16 -12.12 24.75 -1.71
N GLU A 17 -13.33 25.10 -1.34
CA GLU A 17 -13.75 25.07 0.06
C GLU A 17 -13.94 23.62 0.52
N VAL A 18 -13.41 23.27 1.69
CA VAL A 18 -13.65 21.96 2.33
C VAL A 18 -15.09 21.91 2.79
N LEU A 19 -15.90 21.00 2.19
CA LEU A 19 -17.33 20.95 2.44
C LEU A 19 -17.70 20.46 3.83
N GLU A 20 -16.95 19.52 4.40
CA GLU A 20 -17.20 18.91 5.70
C GLU A 20 -15.91 18.86 6.53
N PRO A 21 -15.37 20.01 6.98
CA PRO A 21 -14.06 20.08 7.64
C PRO A 21 -13.99 19.30 8.97
N GLU A 22 -15.14 19.12 9.66
CA GLU A 22 -15.21 18.40 10.93
C GLU A 22 -15.41 16.88 10.77
N ARG A 23 -15.63 16.40 9.55
CA ARG A 23 -15.86 14.98 9.31
C ARG A 23 -14.60 14.15 9.54
N PRO A 24 -14.58 13.20 10.51
CA PRO A 24 -13.40 12.41 10.75
C PRO A 24 -13.13 11.46 9.58
N ILE A 25 -11.91 11.49 9.08
CA ILE A 25 -11.45 10.68 7.96
C ILE A 25 -10.38 9.70 8.45
N VAL A 26 -10.46 8.47 7.95
CA VAL A 26 -9.36 7.51 8.01
C VAL A 26 -8.77 7.40 6.61
N ASP A 27 -7.53 7.85 6.43
CA ASP A 27 -6.79 7.63 5.19
C ASP A 27 -6.25 6.20 5.17
N PRO A 28 -6.73 5.32 4.28
CA PRO A 28 -6.37 3.92 4.29
C PRO A 28 -5.02 3.61 3.63
N HIS A 29 -4.31 4.61 3.05
CA HIS A 29 -3.16 4.33 2.22
C HIS A 29 -2.18 5.51 2.13
N HIS A 30 -1.10 5.45 2.91
CA HIS A 30 0.02 6.37 2.76
C HIS A 30 1.35 5.64 2.84
N HIS A 31 2.43 6.32 2.48
CA HIS A 31 3.80 5.83 2.54
C HIS A 31 4.70 6.81 3.30
N LEU A 32 5.87 6.34 3.73
CA LEU A 32 6.93 7.16 4.33
C LEU A 32 8.26 6.83 3.67
N TRP A 33 9.05 7.86 3.33
CA TRP A 33 10.33 7.69 2.63
C TRP A 33 11.45 8.43 3.37
N PRO A 34 12.34 7.70 4.08
CA PRO A 34 13.46 8.31 4.79
C PRO A 34 14.61 8.73 3.87
N GLY A 35 14.65 8.21 2.65
CA GLY A 35 15.72 8.43 1.68
C GLY A 35 15.67 9.80 0.96
N LYS A 36 16.01 9.81 -0.33
CA LYS A 36 16.09 11.03 -1.14
C LYS A 36 14.79 11.84 -1.23
N LEU A 37 13.64 11.18 -1.17
CA LEU A 37 12.34 11.85 -1.19
C LEU A 37 12.06 12.56 0.12
N HIS A 38 12.62 12.08 1.22
CA HIS A 38 12.50 12.62 2.56
C HIS A 38 11.07 13.09 2.88
N TYR A 39 10.16 12.15 2.97
CA TYR A 39 8.78 12.37 3.37
C TYR A 39 8.52 11.56 4.63
N LEU A 40 8.53 12.23 5.78
CA LEU A 40 8.38 11.62 7.10
C LEU A 40 7.24 12.29 7.88
N LEU A 41 7.21 12.09 9.18
CA LEU A 41 6.10 12.46 10.05
C LEU A 41 5.72 13.95 9.94
N ASP A 42 6.69 14.85 9.90
CA ASP A 42 6.44 16.29 9.82
C ASP A 42 5.82 16.69 8.45
N ASP A 43 6.25 16.05 7.36
CA ASP A 43 5.71 16.31 6.03
C ASP A 43 4.32 15.69 5.89
N PHE A 44 4.16 14.46 6.40
CA PHE A 44 2.88 13.79 6.49
C PHE A 44 1.84 14.61 7.26
N TRP A 45 2.20 15.21 8.39
CA TRP A 45 1.29 16.07 9.14
C TRP A 45 0.94 17.37 8.43
N LYS A 46 1.84 17.96 7.62
CA LYS A 46 1.50 19.11 6.79
C LYS A 46 0.38 18.77 5.79
N ASP A 47 0.47 17.57 5.18
CA ASP A 47 -0.55 17.13 4.20
C ASP A 47 -1.86 16.79 4.89
N THR A 48 -1.83 16.16 6.07
CA THR A 48 -3.06 15.78 6.80
C THR A 48 -3.76 16.95 7.49
N ASP A 49 -3.05 18.05 7.73
CA ASP A 49 -3.59 19.28 8.33
C ASP A 49 -4.16 20.27 7.30
N ASP A 50 -4.25 19.90 6.02
CA ASP A 50 -4.69 20.79 4.91
C ASP A 50 -6.23 20.89 4.83
N GLY A 51 -6.87 21.22 5.95
CA GLY A 51 -8.29 21.58 6.05
C GLY A 51 -9.27 20.44 6.21
N HIS A 52 -8.85 19.19 6.00
CA HIS A 52 -9.64 17.99 6.28
C HIS A 52 -9.32 17.41 7.65
N ASN A 53 -10.30 16.79 8.31
CA ASN A 53 -10.12 16.17 9.63
C ASN A 53 -9.62 14.72 9.48
N ILE A 54 -8.38 14.54 9.01
CA ILE A 54 -7.74 13.22 8.92
C ILE A 54 -7.21 12.84 10.30
N THR A 55 -7.88 11.89 10.95
CA THR A 55 -7.58 11.50 12.33
C THR A 55 -6.70 10.26 12.42
N LYS A 56 -6.81 9.35 11.45
CA LYS A 56 -6.12 8.06 11.42
C LYS A 56 -5.66 7.73 10.02
N THR A 57 -4.55 6.99 9.94
CA THR A 57 -4.04 6.51 8.66
C THR A 57 -3.54 5.09 8.75
N VAL A 58 -3.40 4.44 7.58
CA VAL A 58 -2.79 3.13 7.43
C VAL A 58 -1.58 3.26 6.52
N PHE A 59 -0.41 2.89 7.05
CA PHE A 59 0.81 2.78 6.25
C PHE A 59 0.76 1.52 5.39
N ILE A 60 1.13 1.66 4.13
CA ILE A 60 1.28 0.54 3.19
C ILE A 60 2.76 0.42 2.80
N GLU A 61 3.27 -0.79 2.76
CA GLU A 61 4.65 -1.10 2.39
C GLU A 61 5.12 -0.36 1.13
N CYS A 62 6.39 0.04 1.11
CA CYS A 62 7.03 0.67 -0.03
C CYS A 62 8.53 0.37 -0.12
N SER A 63 8.94 -0.75 0.42
CA SER A 63 10.30 -1.29 0.40
C SER A 63 11.36 -0.39 1.06
N GLN A 64 10.98 0.31 2.15
CA GLN A 64 11.88 1.16 2.91
C GLN A 64 12.40 0.46 4.17
N GLU A 65 13.62 0.82 4.59
CA GLU A 65 14.23 0.40 5.87
C GLU A 65 14.19 -1.12 6.12
N TYR A 66 14.32 -1.93 5.08
CA TYR A 66 14.46 -3.38 5.22
C TYR A 66 15.71 -3.72 6.04
N LEU A 67 15.66 -4.79 6.82
CA LEU A 67 16.83 -5.25 7.57
C LEU A 67 18.02 -5.47 6.61
N PRO A 68 19.21 -4.94 6.94
CA PRO A 68 20.36 -5.01 6.03
C PRO A 68 20.92 -6.42 5.90
N ASP A 69 20.76 -7.24 6.94
CA ASP A 69 21.33 -8.57 7.08
C ASP A 69 20.30 -9.61 7.49
N GLY A 70 20.68 -10.89 7.44
CA GLY A 70 19.89 -12.02 7.86
C GLY A 70 19.14 -12.69 6.72
N ASP A 71 18.13 -13.49 7.07
CA ASP A 71 17.27 -14.20 6.11
C ASP A 71 16.50 -13.20 5.24
N GLU A 72 16.65 -13.31 3.93
CA GLU A 72 15.99 -12.40 2.97
C GLU A 72 14.48 -12.33 3.16
N SER A 73 13.86 -13.45 3.51
CA SER A 73 12.41 -13.51 3.75
C SER A 73 11.95 -12.70 4.97
N LEU A 74 12.85 -12.42 5.90
CA LEU A 74 12.58 -11.64 7.11
C LEU A 74 12.99 -10.16 6.99
N ARG A 75 13.72 -9.77 5.96
CA ARG A 75 14.20 -8.39 5.78
C ARG A 75 13.08 -7.34 5.74
N PRO A 76 11.90 -7.60 5.14
CA PRO A 76 10.77 -6.64 5.15
C PRO A 76 10.27 -6.24 6.55
N ILE A 77 10.58 -7.02 7.59
CA ILE A 77 10.21 -6.70 8.97
C ILE A 77 10.84 -5.38 9.44
N GLY A 78 12.00 -5.02 8.89
CA GLY A 78 12.64 -3.73 9.15
C GLY A 78 11.71 -2.54 8.87
N GLU A 79 10.95 -2.58 7.79
CA GLU A 79 9.95 -1.54 7.48
C GLU A 79 8.84 -1.47 8.53
N THR A 80 8.36 -2.61 9.01
CA THR A 80 7.37 -2.64 10.10
C THR A 80 7.93 -2.01 11.39
N ILE A 81 9.19 -2.29 11.74
CA ILE A 81 9.88 -1.69 12.90
C ILE A 81 10.02 -0.17 12.71
N PHE A 82 10.44 0.26 11.55
CA PHE A 82 10.60 1.66 11.20
C PHE A 82 9.29 2.43 11.35
N VAL A 83 8.21 1.95 10.75
CA VAL A 83 6.91 2.62 10.80
C VAL A 83 6.29 2.58 12.19
N ARG A 84 6.43 1.46 12.92
CA ARG A 84 6.01 1.40 14.33
C ARG A 84 6.70 2.49 15.18
N ASN A 85 8.00 2.69 14.99
CA ASN A 85 8.73 3.72 15.75
C ASN A 85 8.20 5.13 15.43
N ILE A 86 7.90 5.42 14.16
CA ILE A 86 7.27 6.68 13.76
C ILE A 86 5.85 6.81 14.35
N ALA A 87 5.07 5.73 14.34
CA ALA A 87 3.75 5.73 14.95
C ALA A 87 3.79 5.97 16.49
N LEU A 88 4.83 5.49 17.16
CA LEU A 88 5.05 5.78 18.58
C LEU A 88 5.43 7.25 18.81
N GLU A 89 6.21 7.83 17.91
CA GLU A 89 6.52 9.26 17.94
C GLU A 89 5.26 10.12 17.72
N ALA A 90 4.42 9.73 16.75
CA ALA A 90 3.16 10.41 16.46
C ALA A 90 2.22 10.49 17.67
N LYS A 91 2.25 9.50 18.57
CA LYS A 91 1.42 9.51 19.78
C LYS A 91 1.75 10.64 20.76
N LYS A 92 2.89 11.31 20.62
CA LYS A 92 3.25 12.45 21.45
C LYS A 92 2.44 13.72 21.07
N GLU A 93 1.88 13.73 19.86
CA GLU A 93 1.02 14.79 19.34
C GLU A 93 -0.39 14.23 19.05
N PRO A 94 -1.21 14.02 20.09
CA PRO A 94 -2.48 13.29 19.97
C PRO A 94 -3.54 14.00 19.09
N ASP A 95 -3.39 15.30 18.89
CA ASP A 95 -4.28 16.12 18.08
C ASP A 95 -3.95 16.05 16.56
N LYS A 96 -2.84 15.39 16.21
CA LYS A 96 -2.43 15.14 14.82
C LYS A 96 -2.90 13.79 14.32
N ALA A 97 -2.93 13.60 13.01
CA ALA A 97 -3.23 12.31 12.38
C ALA A 97 -2.31 11.20 12.91
N GLN A 98 -2.90 10.07 13.31
CA GLN A 98 -2.22 8.94 13.92
C GLN A 98 -2.06 7.78 12.94
N ILE A 99 -0.90 7.17 12.87
CA ILE A 99 -0.68 5.93 12.13
C ILE A 99 -1.26 4.78 12.97
N CYS A 100 -2.38 4.21 12.52
CA CYS A 100 -3.15 3.20 13.28
C CYS A 100 -3.09 1.79 12.67
N GLY A 101 -2.47 1.64 11.51
CA GLY A 101 -2.29 0.36 10.84
C GLY A 101 -1.02 0.33 10.01
N ILE A 102 -0.45 -0.86 9.90
CA ILE A 102 0.70 -1.17 9.05
C ILE A 102 0.33 -2.38 8.20
N VAL A 103 0.39 -2.22 6.89
CA VAL A 103 0.36 -3.30 5.92
C VAL A 103 1.79 -3.45 5.40
N GLY A 104 2.42 -4.55 5.75
CA GLY A 104 3.81 -4.83 5.38
C GLY A 104 3.91 -5.68 4.12
N HIS A 105 5.13 -6.10 3.80
CA HIS A 105 5.40 -7.05 2.71
C HIS A 105 5.83 -8.42 3.24
N ALA A 106 5.32 -9.46 2.60
CA ALA A 106 5.84 -10.82 2.70
C ALA A 106 5.73 -11.51 1.34
N ASP A 107 6.72 -12.29 0.97
CA ASP A 107 6.59 -13.21 -0.17
C ASP A 107 5.66 -14.37 0.21
N LEU A 108 4.42 -14.30 -0.24
CA LEU A 108 3.38 -15.30 0.06
C LEU A 108 3.62 -16.66 -0.63
N LEU A 109 4.60 -16.76 -1.53
CA LEU A 109 5.06 -18.04 -2.08
C LEU A 109 6.02 -18.77 -1.12
N SER A 110 6.51 -18.08 -0.10
CA SER A 110 7.50 -18.63 0.83
C SER A 110 6.88 -19.66 1.76
N LYS A 111 7.56 -20.78 1.97
CA LYS A 111 7.19 -21.75 3.02
C LYS A 111 7.34 -21.19 4.44
N ASN A 112 8.02 -20.07 4.59
CA ASN A 112 8.26 -19.41 5.86
C ASN A 112 7.18 -18.37 6.21
N VAL A 113 6.10 -18.24 5.43
CA VAL A 113 5.01 -17.28 5.68
C VAL A 113 4.54 -17.29 7.14
N PRO A 114 4.30 -18.43 7.80
CA PRO A 114 3.87 -18.43 9.20
C PRO A 114 4.85 -17.69 10.13
N LEU A 115 6.15 -17.92 9.97
CA LEU A 115 7.21 -17.26 10.76
C LEU A 115 7.30 -15.76 10.45
N ILE A 116 7.22 -15.40 9.16
CA ILE A 116 7.28 -14.00 8.71
C ILE A 116 6.13 -13.20 9.32
N LEU A 117 4.91 -13.74 9.27
CA LEU A 117 3.73 -13.10 9.86
C LEU A 117 3.82 -12.98 11.37
N GLU A 118 4.36 -13.98 12.08
CA GLU A 118 4.61 -13.91 13.52
C GLU A 118 5.58 -12.78 13.84
N LYS A 119 6.66 -12.63 13.09
CA LYS A 119 7.63 -11.55 13.29
C LYS A 119 7.02 -10.18 13.01
N HIS A 120 6.22 -10.01 11.96
CA HIS A 120 5.50 -8.77 11.72
C HIS A 120 4.52 -8.44 12.86
N LEU A 121 3.79 -9.42 13.38
CA LEU A 121 2.86 -9.22 14.51
C LEU A 121 3.61 -8.84 15.79
N GLU A 122 4.72 -9.51 16.09
CA GLU A 122 5.58 -9.22 17.23
C GLU A 122 6.12 -7.79 17.16
N GLU A 123 6.77 -7.44 16.06
CA GLU A 123 7.42 -6.15 15.87
C GLU A 123 6.42 -5.01 15.65
N GLY A 124 5.29 -5.29 15.05
CA GLY A 124 4.22 -4.30 14.82
C GLY A 124 3.46 -3.89 16.08
N GLN A 125 3.59 -4.64 17.19
CA GLN A 125 3.00 -4.31 18.50
C GLN A 125 1.53 -3.87 18.42
N GLY A 126 0.72 -4.62 17.66
CA GLY A 126 -0.70 -4.37 17.47
C GLY A 126 -1.04 -3.40 16.31
N LEU A 127 -0.06 -2.75 15.67
CA LEU A 127 -0.27 -1.93 14.48
C LEU A 127 -0.31 -2.75 13.19
N PHE A 128 0.34 -3.90 13.14
CA PHE A 128 0.36 -4.74 11.93
C PHE A 128 -1.03 -5.31 11.63
N LYS A 129 -1.51 -5.12 10.38
CA LYS A 129 -2.90 -5.44 9.98
C LYS A 129 -2.98 -6.37 8.77
N GLY A 130 -1.96 -6.43 7.94
CA GLY A 130 -2.02 -7.20 6.72
C GLY A 130 -0.74 -7.19 5.91
N ILE A 131 -0.82 -7.82 4.77
CA ILE A 131 0.26 -7.93 3.78
C ILE A 131 -0.21 -7.36 2.45
N ARG A 132 0.68 -6.60 1.78
CA ARG A 132 0.61 -6.36 0.35
C ARG A 132 1.68 -7.19 -0.36
N HIS A 133 1.26 -8.00 -1.32
CA HIS A 133 2.14 -8.66 -2.27
C HIS A 133 1.66 -8.32 -3.67
N ALA A 134 2.37 -7.39 -4.33
CA ALA A 134 1.99 -6.88 -5.63
C ALA A 134 2.11 -7.96 -6.71
N GLY A 135 1.04 -8.13 -7.49
CA GLY A 135 0.93 -9.11 -8.57
C GLY A 135 0.77 -8.50 -9.96
N GLY A 136 1.01 -7.17 -10.09
CA GLY A 136 0.87 -6.47 -11.36
C GLY A 136 1.88 -6.95 -12.41
N TRP A 137 1.39 -7.71 -13.37
CA TRP A 137 2.16 -8.25 -14.48
C TRP A 137 1.52 -7.85 -15.82
N ASP A 138 2.34 -7.43 -16.77
CA ASP A 138 1.92 -7.19 -18.14
C ASP A 138 2.88 -7.83 -19.15
N HIS A 139 2.36 -8.14 -20.34
CA HIS A 139 3.15 -8.74 -21.41
C HIS A 139 3.89 -7.72 -22.28
N HIS A 140 3.58 -6.44 -22.11
CA HIS A 140 4.25 -5.34 -22.79
C HIS A 140 5.40 -4.82 -21.92
N ASP A 141 6.60 -4.85 -22.46
CA ASP A 141 7.81 -4.39 -21.77
C ASP A 141 7.73 -2.89 -21.38
N GLU A 142 7.00 -2.09 -22.17
CA GLU A 142 6.81 -0.66 -21.91
C GLU A 142 5.98 -0.36 -20.67
N ILE A 143 5.11 -1.30 -20.26
CA ILE A 143 4.33 -1.19 -19.03
C ILE A 143 5.14 -1.70 -17.86
N GLY A 144 5.85 -2.80 -18.06
CA GLY A 144 6.63 -3.47 -17.02
C GLY A 144 5.78 -4.18 -15.97
N ASN A 145 6.46 -4.77 -15.03
CA ASN A 145 5.84 -5.39 -13.87
C ASN A 145 5.81 -4.43 -12.68
N SER A 146 4.92 -4.69 -11.73
CA SER A 146 4.93 -3.99 -10.45
C SER A 146 6.22 -4.27 -9.66
N HIS A 147 6.43 -3.53 -8.56
CA HIS A 147 7.53 -3.80 -7.63
C HIS A 147 7.50 -5.27 -7.17
N HIS A 148 8.66 -5.80 -6.82
CA HIS A 148 8.91 -7.22 -6.59
C HIS A 148 8.85 -8.13 -7.84
N ASN A 149 8.65 -7.56 -9.03
CA ASN A 149 8.71 -8.26 -10.31
C ASN A 149 7.95 -9.60 -10.32
N PRO A 150 6.62 -9.60 -10.09
CA PRO A 150 5.83 -10.81 -9.95
C PRO A 150 5.83 -11.64 -11.24
N GLN A 151 5.72 -12.94 -11.08
CA GLN A 151 5.49 -13.83 -12.21
C GLN A 151 4.07 -13.69 -12.77
N LYS A 152 3.91 -14.04 -14.05
CA LYS A 152 2.60 -14.12 -14.67
C LYS A 152 1.66 -15.04 -13.87
N ASN A 153 0.44 -14.59 -13.63
CA ASN A 153 -0.58 -15.34 -12.91
C ASN A 153 -0.21 -15.67 -11.45
N LEU A 154 0.60 -14.84 -10.81
CA LEU A 154 0.99 -15.02 -9.41
C LEU A 154 -0.19 -15.40 -8.51
N TYR A 155 -1.31 -14.68 -8.63
CA TYR A 155 -2.50 -14.86 -7.80
C TYR A 155 -3.29 -16.15 -8.08
N LEU A 156 -2.92 -16.92 -9.12
CA LEU A 156 -3.56 -18.18 -9.46
C LEU A 156 -2.70 -19.39 -9.06
N SER A 157 -1.57 -19.21 -8.39
CA SER A 157 -0.73 -20.32 -7.95
C SER A 157 -1.21 -20.91 -6.62
N ASP A 158 -1.08 -22.23 -6.49
CA ASP A 158 -1.47 -22.95 -5.27
C ASP A 158 -0.64 -22.46 -4.07
N GLU A 159 0.66 -22.18 -4.27
CA GLU A 159 1.56 -21.67 -3.23
C GLU A 159 1.10 -20.30 -2.72
N PHE A 160 0.60 -19.42 -3.60
CA PHE A 160 0.08 -18.14 -3.20
C PHE A 160 -1.21 -18.30 -2.37
N SER A 161 -2.10 -19.20 -2.77
CA SER A 161 -3.31 -19.54 -2.02
C SER A 161 -2.98 -20.11 -0.62
N GLU A 162 -1.93 -20.95 -0.50
CA GLU A 162 -1.42 -21.41 0.79
C GLU A 162 -0.96 -20.25 1.68
N GLY A 163 -0.24 -19.27 1.11
CA GLY A 163 0.16 -18.05 1.82
C GLY A 163 -1.04 -17.21 2.30
N LEU A 164 -2.09 -17.08 1.50
CA LEU A 164 -3.33 -16.39 1.89
C LEU A 164 -4.06 -17.11 3.03
N ASN A 165 -4.03 -18.45 3.08
CA ASN A 165 -4.58 -19.21 4.19
C ASN A 165 -3.90 -18.86 5.52
N GLU A 166 -2.59 -18.55 5.51
CA GLU A 166 -1.89 -18.12 6.73
C GLU A 166 -2.33 -16.72 7.19
N LEU A 167 -2.64 -15.81 6.25
CA LEU A 167 -3.24 -14.50 6.60
C LEU A 167 -4.62 -14.68 7.23
N GLU A 168 -5.46 -15.53 6.64
CA GLU A 168 -6.81 -15.81 7.13
C GLU A 168 -6.78 -16.37 8.56
N LYS A 169 -5.89 -17.35 8.85
CA LYS A 169 -5.70 -17.92 10.18
C LYS A 169 -5.36 -16.88 11.25
N LYS A 170 -4.65 -15.82 10.86
CA LYS A 170 -4.22 -14.74 11.76
C LYS A 170 -5.15 -13.52 11.71
N ALA A 171 -6.27 -13.60 10.99
CA ALA A 171 -7.24 -12.51 10.75
C ALA A 171 -6.60 -11.23 10.17
N LEU A 172 -5.54 -11.39 9.38
CA LEU A 172 -4.87 -10.31 8.65
C LEU A 172 -5.55 -10.05 7.30
N SER A 173 -5.36 -8.84 6.76
CA SER A 173 -5.83 -8.50 5.41
C SER A 173 -4.80 -8.84 4.34
N PHE A 174 -5.29 -9.03 3.13
CA PHE A 174 -4.49 -9.05 1.92
C PHE A 174 -4.79 -7.82 1.07
N GLU A 175 -3.76 -7.08 0.66
CA GLU A 175 -3.88 -5.95 -0.24
C GLU A 175 -3.44 -6.38 -1.65
N ALA A 176 -4.42 -6.46 -2.54
CA ALA A 176 -4.20 -6.85 -3.93
C ALA A 176 -3.83 -5.63 -4.78
N TRP A 177 -2.58 -5.55 -5.23
CA TRP A 177 -2.12 -4.57 -6.20
C TRP A 177 -1.78 -5.29 -7.51
N GLN A 178 -2.63 -5.13 -8.51
CA GLN A 178 -2.45 -5.72 -9.85
C GLN A 178 -2.99 -4.74 -10.90
N TYR A 179 -2.74 -5.05 -12.17
CA TYR A 179 -3.33 -4.29 -13.26
C TYR A 179 -4.80 -4.66 -13.51
N HIS A 180 -5.55 -3.73 -14.09
CA HIS A 180 -7.01 -3.85 -14.31
C HIS A 180 -7.43 -5.12 -15.05
N HIS A 181 -6.64 -5.58 -16.01
CA HIS A 181 -6.91 -6.80 -16.79
C HIS A 181 -6.70 -8.11 -15.99
N GLN A 182 -6.14 -8.02 -14.79
CA GLN A 182 -5.96 -9.15 -13.87
C GLN A 182 -7.06 -9.25 -12.79
N ILE A 183 -8.11 -8.40 -12.83
CA ILE A 183 -9.14 -8.34 -11.78
C ILE A 183 -9.87 -9.67 -11.59
N ASP A 184 -9.99 -10.48 -12.66
CA ASP A 184 -10.60 -11.80 -12.58
C ASP A 184 -9.81 -12.75 -11.66
N GLN A 185 -8.49 -12.60 -11.58
CA GLN A 185 -7.64 -13.37 -10.65
C GLN A 185 -8.00 -13.05 -9.19
N VAL A 186 -8.17 -11.77 -8.86
CA VAL A 186 -8.60 -11.35 -7.51
C VAL A 186 -10.03 -11.83 -7.21
N THR A 187 -10.90 -11.84 -8.22
CA THR A 187 -12.25 -12.38 -8.08
C THR A 187 -12.24 -13.87 -7.74
N LEU A 188 -11.32 -14.65 -8.32
CA LEU A 188 -11.15 -16.06 -8.00
C LEU A 188 -10.60 -16.22 -6.57
N LEU A 189 -9.56 -15.50 -6.20
CA LEU A 189 -9.04 -15.49 -4.83
C LEU A 189 -10.14 -15.18 -3.79
N ALA A 190 -10.96 -14.18 -4.04
CA ALA A 190 -12.04 -13.81 -3.13
C ALA A 190 -13.12 -14.92 -2.98
N LYS A 191 -13.31 -15.74 -4.01
CA LYS A 191 -14.19 -16.91 -3.94
C LYS A 191 -13.57 -18.08 -3.17
N GLU A 192 -12.27 -18.27 -3.31
CA GLU A 192 -11.52 -19.35 -2.65
C GLU A 192 -11.27 -19.03 -1.17
N HIS A 193 -11.13 -17.75 -0.83
CA HIS A 193 -10.86 -17.26 0.53
C HIS A 193 -11.97 -16.35 1.04
N PRO A 194 -13.21 -16.85 1.27
CA PRO A 194 -14.38 -16.02 1.57
C PRO A 194 -14.32 -15.32 2.94
N ASN A 195 -13.44 -15.74 3.85
CA ASN A 195 -13.26 -15.11 5.14
C ASN A 195 -12.05 -14.14 5.19
N LEU A 196 -11.23 -14.13 4.13
CA LEU A 196 -10.09 -13.23 4.02
C LEU A 196 -10.57 -11.82 3.66
N LYS A 197 -10.07 -10.82 4.37
CA LYS A 197 -10.28 -9.42 4.01
C LYS A 197 -9.34 -9.07 2.86
N ILE A 198 -9.89 -8.88 1.67
CA ILE A 198 -9.12 -8.47 0.49
C ILE A 198 -9.42 -7.01 0.19
N VAL A 199 -8.37 -6.20 0.10
CA VAL A 199 -8.44 -4.78 -0.30
C VAL A 199 -7.91 -4.65 -1.73
N LEU A 200 -8.73 -4.08 -2.61
CA LEU A 200 -8.36 -3.83 -3.99
C LEU A 200 -7.66 -2.48 -4.10
N ASN A 201 -6.35 -2.48 -4.26
CA ASN A 201 -5.57 -1.24 -4.35
C ASN A 201 -5.78 -0.53 -5.70
N HIS A 202 -5.75 0.82 -5.66
CA HIS A 202 -5.64 1.70 -6.84
C HIS A 202 -6.61 1.36 -7.97
N PHE A 203 -7.86 0.98 -7.65
CA PHE A 203 -8.85 0.55 -8.65
C PHE A 203 -8.34 -0.53 -9.62
N SER A 204 -7.52 -1.46 -9.13
CA SER A 204 -6.84 -2.49 -9.95
C SER A 204 -5.87 -1.91 -10.98
N GLY A 205 -5.11 -0.88 -10.63
CA GLY A 205 -4.06 -0.31 -11.46
C GLY A 205 -4.47 -0.12 -12.93
N PRO A 206 -5.43 0.77 -13.25
CA PRO A 206 -5.84 0.99 -14.62
C PRO A 206 -4.67 1.53 -15.44
N ILE A 207 -4.37 0.86 -16.56
CA ILE A 207 -3.33 1.27 -17.49
C ILE A 207 -3.96 2.18 -18.54
N GLY A 208 -3.78 3.50 -18.38
CA GLY A 208 -4.27 4.52 -19.30
C GLY A 208 -3.18 4.99 -20.26
N CYS A 209 -2.68 4.11 -21.12
CA CYS A 209 -1.68 4.44 -22.12
C CYS A 209 -2.10 4.00 -23.52
N LEU A 210 -1.27 4.30 -24.55
CA LEU A 210 -1.55 3.97 -25.94
C LEU A 210 -1.75 2.45 -26.20
N LEU A 211 -1.29 1.59 -25.30
CA LEU A 211 -1.41 0.13 -25.43
C LEU A 211 -2.79 -0.38 -24.99
N TYR A 212 -3.45 0.36 -24.11
CA TYR A 212 -4.79 0.03 -23.62
C TYR A 212 -5.70 1.25 -23.81
N THR A 213 -6.82 1.06 -24.52
CA THR A 213 -7.87 2.06 -24.60
C THR A 213 -8.83 1.86 -23.43
N SER A 214 -8.90 2.85 -22.55
CA SER A 214 -9.95 2.88 -21.56
C SER A 214 -11.27 3.31 -22.20
N PRO A 215 -12.39 2.61 -21.95
CA PRO A 215 -13.70 3.04 -22.38
C PRO A 215 -14.23 4.25 -21.59
N SER A 216 -13.44 4.84 -20.70
CA SER A 216 -13.86 6.00 -19.91
C SER A 216 -14.05 7.22 -20.80
N PRO A 217 -15.22 7.91 -20.73
CA PRO A 217 -15.45 9.15 -21.46
C PRO A 217 -14.47 10.28 -21.14
N ARG A 218 -13.72 10.15 -20.03
CA ARG A 218 -12.71 11.13 -19.62
C ARG A 218 -11.39 11.00 -20.40
N ASP A 219 -11.10 9.83 -20.95
CA ASP A 219 -9.84 9.59 -21.70
C ASP A 219 -9.86 10.18 -23.11
N GLY A 220 -11.01 10.63 -23.59
CA GLY A 220 -11.17 11.29 -24.90
C GLY A 220 -11.04 12.81 -24.88
N GLN A 221 -10.61 13.42 -23.77
CA GLN A 221 -10.51 14.88 -23.60
C GLN A 221 -9.11 15.37 -23.19
N ILE A 222 -8.07 14.60 -23.50
CA ILE A 222 -6.68 15.06 -23.33
C ILE A 222 -6.07 15.31 -24.71
#